data_f4f376a5ee7a717678109a7df2168ee1
#
_entry.id   f4f376a5ee7a717678109a7df2168ee1
#
_cell.length_a   1.000
_cell.length_b   1.000
_cell.length_c   1.000
_cell.angle_alpha   90.00
_cell.angle_beta   90.00
_cell.angle_gamma   90.00
#
_symmetry.space_group_name_H-M   'P 1'
#
loop_
_entity.id
_entity.type
_entity.pdbx_description
1 polymer ?
#
loop_
_entity_poly.entity_id
_entity_poly.type
_entity_poly.pdbx_seq_one_letter_code
_entity_poly.pdbx_strand_id
1 'polypeptide(L)'
;MKTVFITGANRGLGLEFTKQYLQMGNKVIACARNPDTSIELIKLSEGNQNLRILPMELSNEDSINAAVAKVDEPVDLLINNAGIIGDRDEDLDHFCPKTLLDTFKINAIGPLLVLSALREHLAQGQ
;
A
#
# COMPACT_ATOMS: atom_id res chain seq x y z
N MET A 1 0.66 -2.63 -21.22
CA MET A 1 0.20 -1.96 -19.99
C MET A 1 0.13 -3.00 -18.86
N LYS A 2 0.82 -2.72 -17.77
CA LYS A 2 0.79 -3.58 -16.59
C LYS A 2 -0.05 -2.95 -15.49
N THR A 3 -0.47 -3.76 -14.52
CA THR A 3 -1.17 -3.29 -13.33
C THR A 3 -0.25 -3.45 -12.12
N VAL A 4 0.03 -2.34 -11.44
CA VAL A 4 0.92 -2.26 -10.29
C VAL A 4 0.12 -1.93 -9.04
N PHE A 5 0.26 -2.74 -8.00
CA PHE A 5 -0.40 -2.54 -6.71
C PHE A 5 0.65 -2.02 -5.71
N ILE A 6 0.39 -0.84 -5.13
CA ILE A 6 1.37 -0.16 -4.27
C ILE A 6 0.74 0.16 -2.92
N THR A 7 1.34 -0.30 -1.83
CA THR A 7 0.93 0.10 -0.48
C THR A 7 1.72 1.34 -0.04
N GLY A 8 1.13 2.14 0.85
CA GLY A 8 1.79 3.35 1.35
C GLY A 8 2.06 4.38 0.26
N ALA A 9 1.09 4.57 -0.63
CA ALA A 9 1.28 5.35 -1.85
C ALA A 9 1.02 6.86 -1.68
N ASN A 10 0.63 7.31 -0.49
CA ASN A 10 0.19 8.70 -0.27
C ASN A 10 1.34 9.70 -0.13
N ARG A 11 2.55 9.25 0.07
CA ARG A 11 3.73 10.10 0.25
C ARG A 11 5.02 9.34 -0.04
N GLY A 12 6.13 10.06 -0.06
CA GLY A 12 7.48 9.48 -0.16
C GLY A 12 7.67 8.61 -1.39
N LEU A 13 8.36 7.48 -1.21
CA LEU A 13 8.68 6.56 -2.28
C LEU A 13 7.44 5.95 -2.94
N GLY A 14 6.42 5.61 -2.16
CA GLY A 14 5.20 5.03 -2.70
C GLY A 14 4.47 5.98 -3.65
N LEU A 15 4.42 7.27 -3.31
CA LEU A 15 3.86 8.29 -4.17
C LEU A 15 4.69 8.46 -5.44
N GLU A 16 6.00 8.46 -5.33
CA GLU A 16 6.90 8.60 -6.48
C GLU A 16 6.79 7.38 -7.41
N PHE A 17 6.74 6.17 -6.87
CA PHE A 17 6.46 4.98 -7.68
C PHE A 17 5.14 5.12 -8.43
N THR A 18 4.10 5.59 -7.76
CA THR A 18 2.78 5.80 -8.38
C THR A 18 2.90 6.74 -9.57
N LYS A 19 3.57 7.89 -9.39
CA LYS A 19 3.77 8.86 -10.47
C LYS A 19 4.52 8.25 -11.65
N GLN A 20 5.61 7.57 -11.39
CA GLN A 20 6.46 7.03 -12.45
C GLN A 20 5.78 5.91 -13.23
N TYR A 21 5.09 4.99 -12.55
CA TYR A 21 4.36 3.93 -13.25
C TYR A 21 3.22 4.48 -14.10
N LEU A 22 2.52 5.50 -13.63
CA LEU A 22 1.50 6.18 -14.43
C LEU A 22 2.11 6.85 -15.66
N GLN A 23 3.26 7.52 -15.51
CA GLN A 23 3.97 8.16 -16.63
C GLN A 23 4.42 7.14 -17.68
N MET A 24 4.72 5.92 -17.26
CA MET A 24 5.08 4.82 -18.18
C MET A 24 3.87 4.17 -18.84
N GLY A 25 2.67 4.67 -18.60
CA GLY A 25 1.45 4.15 -19.20
C GLY A 25 0.83 2.95 -18.52
N ASN A 26 1.24 2.66 -17.27
CA ASN A 26 0.69 1.53 -16.54
C ASN A 26 -0.53 1.93 -15.71
N LYS A 27 -1.32 0.92 -15.35
CA LYS A 27 -2.37 1.08 -14.32
C LYS A 27 -1.75 0.95 -12.94
N VAL A 28 -2.21 1.79 -12.01
CA VAL A 28 -1.76 1.73 -10.61
C VAL A 28 -2.97 1.65 -9.68
N ILE A 29 -2.90 0.70 -8.76
CA ILE A 29 -3.80 0.62 -7.62
C ILE A 29 -2.99 1.08 -6.41
N ALA A 30 -3.26 2.31 -5.97
CA ALA A 30 -2.52 2.95 -4.90
C ALA A 30 -3.31 2.86 -3.59
N CYS A 31 -2.69 2.30 -2.56
CA CYS A 31 -3.33 2.14 -1.26
C CYS A 31 -2.79 3.14 -0.25
N ALA A 32 -3.69 3.74 0.52
CA ALA A 32 -3.38 4.68 1.59
C ALA A 32 -4.34 4.46 2.76
N ARG A 33 -3.89 4.76 3.99
CA ARG A 33 -4.76 4.65 5.17
C ARG A 33 -5.97 5.57 5.07
N ASN A 34 -5.73 6.80 4.68
CA ASN A 34 -6.76 7.84 4.61
C ASN A 34 -6.77 8.46 3.22
N PRO A 35 -7.43 7.83 2.23
CA PRO A 35 -7.47 8.36 0.87
C PRO A 35 -8.02 9.78 0.79
N ASP A 36 -9.00 10.11 1.63
CA ASP A 36 -9.67 11.42 1.60
C ASP A 36 -8.74 12.58 1.97
N THR A 37 -7.68 12.30 2.72
CA THR A 37 -6.68 13.30 3.11
C THR A 37 -5.38 13.18 2.33
N SER A 38 -5.29 12.25 1.40
CA SER A 38 -4.10 12.02 0.56
C SER A 38 -4.14 12.95 -0.65
N ILE A 39 -3.88 14.23 -0.43
CA ILE A 39 -4.09 15.32 -1.41
C ILE A 39 -3.31 15.06 -2.70
N GLU A 40 -2.07 14.62 -2.59
CA GLU A 40 -1.22 14.35 -3.76
C GLU A 40 -1.78 13.23 -4.65
N LEU A 41 -2.31 12.15 -4.04
CA LEU A 41 -2.95 11.07 -4.78
C LEU A 41 -4.24 11.54 -5.44
N ILE A 42 -5.03 12.33 -4.73
CA ILE A 42 -6.29 12.87 -5.27
C ILE A 42 -6.00 13.72 -6.50
N LYS A 43 -4.99 14.58 -6.45
CA LYS A 43 -4.57 15.40 -7.58
C LYS A 43 -4.13 14.55 -8.78
N LEU A 44 -3.38 13.49 -8.53
CA LEU A 44 -2.97 12.57 -9.58
C LEU A 44 -4.17 11.88 -10.23
N SER A 45 -5.16 11.50 -9.44
CA SER A 45 -6.35 10.79 -9.94
C SER A 45 -7.23 11.68 -10.82
N GLU A 46 -7.25 12.98 -10.58
CA GLU A 46 -8.07 13.92 -11.33
C GLU A 46 -7.71 13.98 -12.82
N GLY A 47 -6.46 13.73 -13.15
CA GLY A 47 -6.00 13.76 -14.54
C GLY A 47 -5.63 12.41 -15.11
N ASN A 48 -5.93 11.30 -14.39
CA ASN A 48 -5.40 10.00 -14.80
C ASN A 48 -6.39 8.86 -14.53
N GLN A 49 -7.00 8.35 -15.59
CA GLN A 49 -7.97 7.26 -15.52
C GLN A 49 -7.34 5.92 -15.11
N ASN A 50 -6.02 5.80 -15.19
CA ASN A 50 -5.29 4.57 -14.85
C ASN A 50 -4.96 4.47 -13.36
N LEU A 51 -5.32 5.45 -12.56
CA LEU A 51 -5.10 5.43 -11.11
C LEU A 51 -6.39 5.12 -10.35
N ARG A 52 -6.36 4.08 -9.54
CA ARG A 52 -7.38 3.80 -8.52
C ARG A 52 -6.76 3.97 -7.15
N ILE A 53 -7.49 4.57 -6.24
CA ILE A 53 -7.06 4.75 -4.86
C ILE A 53 -7.96 3.90 -3.96
N LEU A 54 -7.36 3.04 -3.14
CA LEU A 54 -8.08 2.18 -2.21
C LEU A 54 -7.64 2.45 -0.77
N PRO A 55 -8.57 2.45 0.20
CA PRO A 55 -8.21 2.53 1.60
C PRO A 55 -7.62 1.21 2.06
N MET A 56 -6.53 1.26 2.81
CA MET A 56 -5.93 0.08 3.40
C MET A 56 -5.17 0.44 4.67
N GLU A 57 -5.56 -0.17 5.79
CA GLU A 57 -4.85 -0.11 7.07
C GLU A 57 -4.11 -1.42 7.27
N LEU A 58 -2.77 -1.38 7.23
CA LEU A 58 -1.95 -2.60 7.29
C LEU A 58 -1.97 -3.30 8.63
N SER A 59 -2.39 -2.63 9.69
CA SER A 59 -2.57 -3.26 11.00
C SER A 59 -3.90 -4.01 11.14
N ASN A 60 -4.75 -3.98 10.11
CA ASN A 60 -6.10 -4.53 10.15
C ASN A 60 -6.32 -5.47 8.97
N GLU A 61 -6.40 -6.77 9.25
CA GLU A 61 -6.60 -7.79 8.22
C GLU A 61 -7.91 -7.60 7.43
N ASP A 62 -8.98 -7.19 8.11
CA ASP A 62 -10.26 -6.94 7.44
C ASP A 62 -10.15 -5.78 6.45
N SER A 63 -9.39 -4.75 6.78
CA SER A 63 -9.14 -3.63 5.88
C SER A 63 -8.37 -4.08 4.63
N ILE A 64 -7.36 -4.92 4.81
CA ILE A 64 -6.59 -5.50 3.70
C ILE A 64 -7.50 -6.32 2.78
N ASN A 65 -8.30 -7.20 3.36
CA ASN A 65 -9.20 -8.06 2.59
C ASN A 65 -10.26 -7.24 1.87
N ALA A 66 -10.80 -6.20 2.50
CA ALA A 66 -11.79 -5.32 1.88
C ALA A 66 -11.21 -4.57 0.68
N ALA A 67 -9.97 -4.09 0.78
CA ALA A 67 -9.30 -3.42 -0.33
C ALA A 67 -9.07 -4.40 -1.50
N VAL A 68 -8.53 -5.58 -1.22
CA VAL A 68 -8.25 -6.58 -2.24
C VAL A 68 -9.54 -7.09 -2.91
N ALA A 69 -10.65 -7.16 -2.18
CA ALA A 69 -11.94 -7.55 -2.74
C ALA A 69 -12.43 -6.60 -3.84
N LYS A 70 -11.93 -5.36 -3.89
CA LYS A 70 -12.25 -4.39 -4.93
C LYS A 70 -11.38 -4.52 -6.17
N VAL A 71 -10.37 -5.37 -6.14
CA VAL A 71 -9.48 -5.62 -7.28
C VAL A 71 -10.16 -6.67 -8.17
N ASP A 72 -10.44 -6.31 -9.40
CA ASP A 72 -11.16 -7.16 -10.35
C ASP A 72 -10.33 -7.50 -11.59
N GLU A 73 -9.02 -7.29 -11.51
CA GLU A 73 -8.10 -7.46 -12.63
C GLU A 73 -6.84 -8.21 -12.20
N PRO A 74 -6.09 -8.81 -13.14
CA PRO A 74 -4.77 -9.36 -12.83
C PRO A 74 -3.83 -8.26 -12.35
N VAL A 75 -2.96 -8.59 -11.41
CA VAL A 75 -1.91 -7.72 -10.90
C VAL A 75 -0.56 -8.27 -11.33
N ASP A 76 0.24 -7.44 -11.99
CA ASP A 76 1.53 -7.84 -12.52
C ASP A 76 2.66 -7.63 -11.51
N LEU A 77 2.51 -6.63 -10.64
CA LEU A 77 3.55 -6.26 -9.67
C LEU A 77 2.92 -5.76 -8.38
N LEU A 78 3.35 -6.32 -7.27
CA LEU A 78 3.05 -5.81 -5.93
C LEU A 78 4.28 -5.12 -5.35
N ILE A 79 4.12 -3.86 -4.93
CA ILE A 79 5.14 -3.12 -4.20
C ILE A 79 4.66 -2.92 -2.77
N ASN A 80 5.18 -3.72 -1.85
CA ASN A 80 4.95 -3.60 -0.42
C ASN A 80 5.84 -2.49 0.13
N ASN A 81 5.43 -1.24 -0.05
CA ASN A 81 6.21 -0.06 0.31
C ASN A 81 5.85 0.49 1.70
N ALA A 82 4.62 0.29 2.16
CA ALA A 82 4.17 0.86 3.42
C ALA A 82 4.97 0.33 4.61
N GLY A 83 5.25 1.22 5.55
CA GLY A 83 5.95 0.87 6.78
C GLY A 83 5.97 2.08 7.71
N ILE A 84 6.28 1.81 8.97
CA ILE A 84 6.48 2.84 9.99
C ILE A 84 7.81 2.59 10.70
N ILE A 85 8.35 3.65 11.30
CA ILE A 85 9.63 3.57 12.03
C ILE A 85 9.41 3.16 13.49
N GLY A 86 8.22 3.40 14.02
CA GLY A 86 7.96 3.25 15.44
C GLY A 86 8.44 4.49 16.20
N ASP A 87 8.92 4.30 17.41
CA ASP A 87 9.46 5.38 18.22
C ASP A 87 10.98 5.46 18.03
N ARG A 88 11.47 6.59 17.53
CA ARG A 88 12.91 6.80 17.27
C ARG A 88 13.73 6.96 18.54
N ASP A 89 13.08 7.30 19.65
CA ASP A 89 13.74 7.52 20.94
C ASP A 89 13.76 6.27 21.82
N GLU A 90 13.32 5.12 21.30
CA GLU A 90 13.36 3.86 22.03
C GLU A 90 14.80 3.37 22.21
N ASP A 91 15.09 2.88 23.41
CA ASP A 91 16.31 2.19 23.78
C ASP A 91 15.97 1.06 24.76
N LEU A 92 16.97 0.34 25.29
CA LEU A 92 16.75 -0.77 26.21
C LEU A 92 16.07 -0.36 27.52
N ASP A 93 16.25 0.89 27.92
CA ASP A 93 15.66 1.42 29.15
C ASP A 93 14.29 2.07 28.91
N HIS A 94 13.98 2.44 27.67
CA HIS A 94 12.80 3.21 27.28
C HIS A 94 12.18 2.65 26.01
N PHE A 95 11.40 1.58 26.13
CA PHE A 95 10.65 1.05 25.02
C PHE A 95 9.24 0.66 25.43
N CYS A 96 8.32 0.69 24.47
CA CYS A 96 6.92 0.31 24.67
C CYS A 96 6.62 -0.97 23.90
N PRO A 97 6.30 -2.09 24.58
CA PRO A 97 5.96 -3.34 23.89
C PRO A 97 4.83 -3.20 22.88
N LYS A 98 3.83 -2.38 23.18
CA LYS A 98 2.72 -2.13 22.26
C LYS A 98 3.21 -1.47 20.96
N THR A 99 4.07 -0.47 21.06
CA THR A 99 4.64 0.21 19.89
C THR A 99 5.47 -0.74 19.05
N LEU A 100 6.27 -1.60 19.69
CA LEU A 100 7.05 -2.62 19.00
C LEU A 100 6.15 -3.62 18.27
N LEU A 101 5.09 -4.08 18.92
CA LEU A 101 4.12 -4.99 18.30
C LEU A 101 3.41 -4.34 17.13
N ASP A 102 2.98 -3.09 17.26
CA ASP A 102 2.32 -2.35 16.17
C ASP A 102 3.27 -2.17 14.98
N THR A 103 4.53 -1.84 15.26
CA THR A 103 5.55 -1.68 14.23
C THR A 103 5.78 -2.99 13.48
N PHE A 104 5.95 -4.09 14.22
CA PHE A 104 6.12 -5.41 13.62
C PHE A 104 4.90 -5.83 12.80
N LYS A 105 3.71 -5.58 13.32
CA LYS A 105 2.45 -5.90 12.65
C LYS A 105 2.33 -5.18 11.31
N ILE A 106 2.68 -3.90 11.26
CA ILE A 106 2.58 -3.10 10.04
C ILE A 106 3.71 -3.45 9.07
N ASN A 107 4.95 -3.59 9.57
CA ASN A 107 6.12 -3.71 8.69
C ASN A 107 6.42 -5.14 8.24
N ALA A 108 5.95 -6.14 8.97
CA ALA A 108 6.23 -7.54 8.66
C ALA A 108 4.97 -8.36 8.37
N ILE A 109 3.99 -8.34 9.27
CA ILE A 109 2.77 -9.13 9.11
C ILE A 109 1.89 -8.54 8.02
N GLY A 110 1.73 -7.22 7.97
CA GLY A 110 0.91 -6.53 6.97
C GLY A 110 1.31 -6.87 5.53
N PRO A 111 2.59 -6.72 5.16
CA PRO A 111 3.05 -7.10 3.81
C PRO A 111 2.76 -8.56 3.45
N LEU A 112 2.90 -9.47 4.41
CA LEU A 112 2.59 -10.89 4.19
C LEU A 112 1.08 -11.10 3.97
N LEU A 113 0.24 -10.41 4.73
CA LEU A 113 -1.21 -10.46 4.55
C LEU A 113 -1.64 -9.90 3.19
N VAL A 114 -1.03 -8.82 2.74
CA VAL A 114 -1.28 -8.24 1.42
C VAL A 114 -0.90 -9.23 0.33
N LEU A 115 0.28 -9.82 0.41
CA LEU A 115 0.74 -10.82 -0.55
C LEU A 115 -0.21 -12.01 -0.60
N SER A 116 -0.62 -12.52 0.56
CA SER A 116 -1.54 -13.65 0.67
C SER A 116 -2.90 -13.33 0.04
N ALA A 117 -3.44 -12.15 0.33
CA ALA A 117 -4.74 -11.73 -0.19
C ALA A 117 -4.71 -11.50 -1.70
N LEU A 118 -3.60 -10.98 -2.24
CA LEU A 118 -3.44 -10.72 -3.68
C LEU A 118 -2.97 -11.93 -4.47
N ARG A 119 -2.67 -13.05 -3.83
CA ARG A 119 -2.00 -14.20 -4.45
C ARG A 119 -2.61 -14.64 -5.78
N GLU A 120 -3.93 -14.74 -5.83
CA GLU A 120 -4.61 -15.19 -7.05
C GLU A 120 -4.55 -14.16 -8.18
N HIS A 121 -4.65 -12.87 -7.84
CA HIS A 121 -4.50 -11.79 -8.83
C HIS A 121 -3.08 -11.74 -9.38
N LEU A 122 -2.07 -11.94 -8.54
CA LEU A 122 -0.67 -11.99 -8.95
C LEU A 122 -0.39 -13.21 -9.83
N ALA A 123 -1.00 -14.34 -9.56
CA ALA A 123 -0.83 -15.54 -10.37
C ALA A 123 -1.41 -15.38 -11.79
N GLN A 124 -2.36 -14.46 -11.98
CA GLN A 124 -2.96 -14.14 -13.27
C GLN A 124 -2.17 -13.08 -14.05
N GLY A 125 -1.28 -12.38 -13.36
CA GLY A 125 -0.46 -11.35 -13.96
C GLY A 125 0.72 -11.90 -14.76
N GLN A 126 1.44 -11.00 -15.37
CA GLN A 126 2.62 -11.29 -16.17
C GLN A 126 3.87 -10.78 -15.44
#